data_d7557c8b2464b8dd78179cfcbfc3ec87
#
_entry.id   d7557c8b2464b8dd78179cfcbfc3ec87
#
_cell.length_a   1.000
_cell.length_b   1.000
_cell.length_c   1.000
_cell.angle_alpha   90.00
_cell.angle_beta   90.00
_cell.angle_gamma   90.00
#
_symmetry.space_group_name_H-M   'P 1'
#
loop_
_entity.id
_entity.type
_entity.pdbx_description
1 polymer ?
#
loop_
_entity_poly.entity_id
_entity_poly.type
_entity_poly.pdbx_seq_one_letter_code
_entity_poly.pdbx_strand_id
1 'polypeptide(L)'
;ITFKEDDFNVLRSSILGENQELVDFTFSYYTSSEDAENGTNPINFPYVSPTKESSALHWESISTEIYVRLVNNDTGCISSGKAFNLVVNTLPIVFEVDDILVCDDDYDGIVEGFDLELRSGELRSGNETTDPNDIDNQSPDNFPITYHLNLDDANDLNSSGITSPYESGNATIYYRIQKMTNEGELICFKTG
;
A
#
# COMPACT_ATOMS: atom_id res chain seq x y z
N ILE A 1 10.25 6.42 -4.02
CA ILE A 1 9.23 6.55 -5.08
C ILE A 1 9.39 7.92 -5.72
N THR A 2 9.17 7.98 -7.03
CA THR A 2 9.34 9.19 -7.83
C THR A 2 8.00 9.62 -8.42
N PHE A 3 7.64 10.87 -8.21
CA PHE A 3 6.42 11.49 -8.71
C PHE A 3 6.74 12.42 -9.88
N LYS A 4 5.95 12.37 -10.93
CA LYS A 4 6.02 13.28 -12.08
C LYS A 4 5.12 14.49 -11.85
N GLU A 5 5.32 15.54 -12.62
CA GLU A 5 4.46 16.71 -12.56
C GLU A 5 2.99 16.38 -12.88
N ASP A 6 2.75 15.47 -13.81
CA ASP A 6 1.39 15.06 -14.18
C ASP A 6 0.62 14.42 -13.03
N ASP A 7 1.30 13.74 -12.09
CA ASP A 7 0.68 13.16 -10.90
C ASP A 7 0.08 14.24 -9.98
N PHE A 8 0.63 15.46 -10.03
CA PHE A 8 0.14 16.63 -9.30
C PHE A 8 -0.91 17.41 -10.11
N ASN A 9 -0.75 17.46 -11.43
CA ASN A 9 -1.61 18.23 -12.32
C ASN A 9 -3.06 17.74 -12.32
N VAL A 10 -3.30 16.44 -12.14
CA VAL A 10 -4.66 15.86 -12.06
C VAL A 10 -5.47 16.40 -10.89
N LEU A 11 -4.81 16.94 -9.86
CA LEU A 11 -5.45 17.48 -8.65
C LEU A 11 -5.73 18.99 -8.76
N ARG A 12 -5.25 19.68 -9.80
CA ARG A 12 -5.37 21.15 -9.94
C ARG A 12 -6.81 21.64 -9.92
N SER A 13 -7.71 20.93 -10.59
CA SER A 13 -9.14 21.28 -10.62
C SER A 13 -9.81 21.17 -9.25
N SER A 14 -9.33 20.27 -8.38
CA SER A 14 -9.85 20.11 -7.02
C SER A 14 -9.32 21.16 -6.04
N ILE A 15 -8.21 21.83 -6.40
CA ILE A 15 -7.60 22.89 -5.58
C ILE A 15 -8.27 24.25 -5.83
N LEU A 16 -8.78 24.47 -7.06
CA LEU A 16 -9.47 25.69 -7.44
C LEU A 16 -10.89 25.72 -6.87
N GLY A 17 -11.37 26.94 -6.56
CA GLY A 17 -12.76 27.17 -6.21
C GLY A 17 -13.68 27.15 -7.43
N GLU A 18 -14.99 27.20 -7.15
CA GLU A 18 -16.01 27.34 -8.20
C GLU A 18 -15.77 28.62 -9.01
N ASN A 19 -16.01 28.55 -10.31
CA ASN A 19 -15.86 29.66 -11.29
C ASN A 19 -14.41 30.15 -11.48
N GLN A 20 -13.42 29.29 -11.24
CA GLN A 20 -12.02 29.54 -11.55
C GLN A 20 -11.54 28.61 -12.65
N GLU A 21 -10.83 29.16 -13.64
CA GLU A 21 -10.28 28.39 -14.76
C GLU A 21 -8.79 28.10 -14.54
N LEU A 22 -8.37 26.87 -14.85
CA LEU A 22 -6.96 26.45 -14.68
C LEU A 22 -5.98 27.35 -15.43
N VAL A 23 -6.37 27.86 -16.59
CA VAL A 23 -5.55 28.72 -17.46
C VAL A 23 -5.21 30.07 -16.82
N ASP A 24 -6.04 30.54 -15.90
CA ASP A 24 -5.85 31.85 -15.23
C ASP A 24 -4.83 31.79 -14.09
N PHE A 25 -4.34 30.59 -13.74
CA PHE A 25 -3.46 30.41 -12.60
C PHE A 25 -2.16 29.66 -12.93
N THR A 26 -1.08 30.14 -12.35
CA THR A 26 0.18 29.42 -12.28
C THR A 26 0.26 28.67 -10.95
N PHE A 27 0.57 27.38 -11.02
CA PHE A 27 0.68 26.47 -9.86
C PHE A 27 2.15 26.19 -9.57
N SER A 28 2.54 26.30 -8.30
CA SER A 28 3.83 25.83 -7.80
C SER A 28 3.60 25.04 -6.52
N TYR A 29 4.35 23.97 -6.32
CA TYR A 29 4.17 23.05 -5.19
C TYR A 29 5.38 23.08 -4.27
N TYR A 30 5.15 22.83 -2.98
CA TYR A 30 6.14 22.97 -1.92
C TYR A 30 5.94 21.88 -0.85
N THR A 31 7.00 21.63 -0.07
CA THR A 31 6.96 20.70 1.06
C THR A 31 6.79 21.40 2.41
N SER A 32 6.69 22.72 2.41
CA SER A 32 6.41 23.50 3.62
C SER A 32 5.47 24.68 3.34
N SER A 33 4.71 25.10 4.33
CA SER A 33 3.84 26.28 4.27
C SER A 33 4.64 27.56 4.05
N GLU A 34 5.76 27.71 4.74
CA GLU A 34 6.62 28.89 4.65
C GLU A 34 7.18 29.09 3.24
N ASP A 35 7.65 28.01 2.61
CA ASP A 35 8.14 28.09 1.23
C ASP A 35 7.03 28.43 0.23
N ALA A 36 5.82 27.90 0.44
CA ALA A 36 4.66 28.23 -0.40
C ALA A 36 4.25 29.69 -0.25
N GLU A 37 4.26 30.25 0.96
CA GLU A 37 3.95 31.65 1.22
C GLU A 37 4.99 32.58 0.59
N ASN A 38 6.27 32.26 0.72
CA ASN A 38 7.38 33.08 0.23
C ASN A 38 7.70 32.84 -1.25
N GLY A 39 7.26 31.72 -1.83
CA GLY A 39 7.60 31.31 -3.19
C GLY A 39 9.05 30.84 -3.34
N THR A 40 9.62 30.30 -2.26
CA THR A 40 11.00 29.80 -2.19
C THR A 40 11.02 28.27 -2.26
N ASN A 41 12.09 27.68 -2.78
CA ASN A 41 12.30 26.22 -2.82
C ASN A 41 11.11 25.41 -3.38
N PRO A 42 10.58 25.75 -4.57
CA PRO A 42 9.52 24.95 -5.17
C PRO A 42 9.97 23.52 -5.46
N ILE A 43 9.03 22.57 -5.40
CA ILE A 43 9.28 21.19 -5.82
C ILE A 43 9.70 21.17 -7.28
N ASN A 44 10.85 20.56 -7.55
CA ASN A 44 11.33 20.27 -8.90
C ASN A 44 10.92 18.85 -9.28
N PHE A 45 10.37 18.67 -10.47
CA PHE A 45 10.00 17.36 -10.99
C PHE A 45 11.12 16.75 -11.84
N PRO A 46 11.32 15.44 -11.76
CA PRO A 46 10.58 14.48 -10.92
C PRO A 46 10.90 14.63 -9.44
N TYR A 47 9.87 14.62 -8.61
CA TYR A 47 9.99 14.71 -7.14
C TYR A 47 10.22 13.33 -6.54
N VAL A 48 11.26 13.21 -5.71
CA VAL A 48 11.56 11.97 -4.98
C VAL A 48 11.03 12.10 -3.56
N SER A 49 10.08 11.21 -3.20
CA SER A 49 9.57 11.15 -1.83
C SER A 49 10.71 10.85 -0.84
N PRO A 50 10.67 11.44 0.37
CA PRO A 50 11.58 11.07 1.44
C PRO A 50 11.62 9.56 1.67
N THR A 51 12.78 9.06 2.06
CA THR A 51 12.93 7.67 2.48
C THR A 51 12.46 7.51 3.93
N LYS A 52 12.02 6.31 4.27
CA LYS A 52 11.60 5.94 5.60
C LYS A 52 12.77 6.06 6.59
N GLU A 53 12.51 6.56 7.79
CA GLU A 53 13.45 6.49 8.91
C GLU A 53 13.73 5.02 9.28
N SER A 54 14.98 4.74 9.65
CA SER A 54 15.40 3.36 9.98
C SER A 54 14.73 2.76 11.21
N SER A 55 14.12 3.60 12.05
CA SER A 55 13.38 3.21 13.26
C SER A 55 11.90 2.96 13.03
N ALA A 56 11.37 3.33 11.84
CA ALA A 56 9.97 3.10 11.53
C ALA A 56 9.73 1.63 11.16
N LEU A 57 8.53 1.11 11.50
CA LEU A 57 8.12 -0.24 11.12
C LEU A 57 8.13 -0.38 9.59
N HIS A 58 8.60 -1.52 9.08
CA HIS A 58 8.78 -1.72 7.64
C HIS A 58 7.49 -1.58 6.84
N TRP A 59 6.35 -1.87 7.45
CA TRP A 59 5.02 -1.79 6.82
C TRP A 59 4.32 -0.44 6.96
N GLU A 60 4.89 0.53 7.72
CA GLU A 60 4.27 1.85 7.86
C GLU A 60 4.35 2.66 6.56
N SER A 61 3.33 3.47 6.36
CA SER A 61 3.25 4.41 5.24
C SER A 61 4.04 5.68 5.54
N ILE A 62 4.58 6.31 4.51
CA ILE A 62 5.22 7.62 4.60
C ILE A 62 4.24 8.65 4.06
N SER A 63 3.98 9.70 4.82
CA SER A 63 3.14 10.82 4.41
C SER A 63 3.93 12.10 4.35
N THR A 64 3.81 12.84 3.25
CA THR A 64 4.41 14.15 3.05
C THR A 64 3.31 15.16 2.72
N GLU A 65 3.21 16.23 3.48
CA GLU A 65 2.29 17.33 3.18
C GLU A 65 2.78 18.13 1.98
N ILE A 66 1.90 18.36 1.04
CA ILE A 66 2.17 19.18 -0.15
C ILE A 66 1.36 20.47 -0.04
N TYR A 67 2.06 21.57 -0.16
CA TYR A 67 1.50 22.91 -0.20
C TYR A 67 1.51 23.43 -1.62
N VAL A 68 0.53 24.25 -1.96
CA VAL A 68 0.42 24.90 -3.27
C VAL A 68 0.49 26.41 -3.11
N ARG A 69 1.11 27.05 -4.07
CA ARG A 69 1.03 28.49 -4.29
C ARG A 69 0.38 28.73 -5.65
N LEU A 70 -0.68 29.49 -5.66
CA LEU A 70 -1.42 29.92 -6.82
C LEU A 70 -1.08 31.39 -7.11
N VAL A 71 -0.78 31.70 -8.35
CA VAL A 71 -0.62 33.07 -8.81
C VAL A 71 -1.62 33.31 -9.93
N ASN A 72 -2.52 34.26 -9.75
CA ASN A 72 -3.43 34.67 -10.83
C ASN A 72 -2.60 35.40 -11.89
N ASN A 73 -2.68 34.94 -13.13
CA ASN A 73 -1.84 35.40 -14.22
C ASN A 73 -2.14 36.83 -14.67
N ASP A 74 -3.39 37.29 -14.50
CA ASP A 74 -3.83 38.62 -14.91
C ASP A 74 -3.58 39.65 -13.81
N THR A 75 -3.86 39.31 -12.55
CA THR A 75 -3.83 40.27 -11.44
C THR A 75 -2.54 40.18 -10.62
N GLY A 76 -1.79 39.10 -10.71
CA GLY A 76 -0.66 38.79 -9.87
C GLY A 76 -1.02 38.45 -8.41
N CYS A 77 -2.32 38.35 -8.08
CA CYS A 77 -2.75 37.96 -6.74
C CYS A 77 -2.27 36.56 -6.38
N ILE A 78 -1.85 36.38 -5.14
CA ILE A 78 -1.25 35.14 -4.64
C ILE A 78 -2.15 34.54 -3.58
N SER A 79 -2.30 33.22 -3.63
CA SER A 79 -2.88 32.41 -2.56
C SER A 79 -1.99 31.19 -2.33
N SER A 80 -1.83 30.78 -1.09
CA SER A 80 -1.08 29.57 -0.72
C SER A 80 -1.78 28.80 0.39
N GLY A 81 -1.56 27.49 0.44
CA GLY A 81 -2.11 26.63 1.48
C GLY A 81 -1.78 25.18 1.27
N LYS A 82 -2.15 24.35 2.24
CA LYS A 82 -2.04 22.89 2.12
C LYS A 82 -2.98 22.40 1.01
N ALA A 83 -2.41 21.64 0.07
CA ALA A 83 -3.14 21.10 -1.06
C ALA A 83 -3.59 19.65 -0.80
N PHE A 84 -2.65 18.75 -0.51
CA PHE A 84 -2.89 17.33 -0.29
C PHE A 84 -1.73 16.68 0.46
N ASN A 85 -1.89 15.42 0.81
CA ASN A 85 -0.80 14.57 1.29
C ASN A 85 -0.37 13.61 0.17
N LEU A 86 0.96 13.46 -0.01
CA LEU A 86 1.51 12.31 -0.73
C LEU A 86 1.69 11.18 0.28
N VAL A 87 1.01 10.07 0.05
CA VAL A 87 1.11 8.90 0.91
C VAL A 87 1.77 7.77 0.12
N VAL A 88 2.92 7.31 0.60
CA VAL A 88 3.62 6.16 0.04
C VAL A 88 3.36 4.96 0.94
N ASN A 89 2.53 4.05 0.46
CA ASN A 89 2.26 2.80 1.15
C ASN A 89 3.33 1.77 0.80
N THR A 90 3.84 1.08 1.81
CA THR A 90 4.70 -0.08 1.62
C THR A 90 3.86 -1.31 1.33
N LEU A 91 4.35 -2.20 0.48
CA LEU A 91 3.76 -3.52 0.29
C LEU A 91 3.90 -4.36 1.56
N PRO A 92 3.00 -5.33 1.79
CA PRO A 92 3.20 -6.33 2.82
C PRO A 92 4.57 -7.03 2.66
N ILE A 93 5.21 -7.31 3.78
CA ILE A 93 6.39 -8.16 3.82
C ILE A 93 5.90 -9.61 3.82
N VAL A 94 6.62 -10.47 3.13
CA VAL A 94 6.30 -11.90 3.08
C VAL A 94 7.58 -12.69 3.32
N PHE A 95 7.48 -13.65 4.20
CA PHE A 95 8.56 -14.56 4.55
C PHE A 95 8.36 -15.91 3.86
N GLU A 96 9.46 -16.61 3.61
CA GLU A 96 9.41 -17.97 3.10
C GLU A 96 8.91 -18.91 4.20
N VAL A 97 8.08 -19.88 3.81
CA VAL A 97 7.52 -20.89 4.71
C VAL A 97 7.78 -22.27 4.14
N ASP A 98 7.89 -23.25 5.04
CA ASP A 98 8.03 -24.65 4.65
C ASP A 98 6.72 -25.22 4.10
N ASP A 99 6.84 -26.29 3.32
CA ASP A 99 5.69 -27.04 2.82
C ASP A 99 4.84 -27.61 3.97
N ILE A 100 3.54 -27.75 3.73
CA ILE A 100 2.63 -28.50 4.60
C ILE A 100 2.67 -29.97 4.17
N LEU A 101 3.17 -30.82 5.03
CA LEU A 101 3.30 -32.26 4.76
C LEU A 101 2.30 -33.02 5.63
N VAL A 102 1.42 -33.78 4.97
CA VAL A 102 0.41 -34.63 5.62
C VAL A 102 0.52 -36.02 5.00
N CYS A 103 0.28 -37.06 5.80
CA CYS A 103 0.26 -38.43 5.33
C CYS A 103 -1.15 -38.77 4.81
N ASP A 104 -1.20 -39.38 3.63
CA ASP A 104 -2.37 -40.05 3.10
C ASP A 104 -2.52 -41.40 3.85
N ASP A 105 -3.62 -41.59 4.59
CA ASP A 105 -3.83 -42.72 5.51
C ASP A 105 -4.68 -43.85 4.90
N ASP A 106 -5.34 -43.59 3.77
CA ASP A 106 -6.18 -44.57 3.07
C ASP A 106 -5.66 -44.95 1.67
N TYR A 107 -4.57 -44.33 1.23
CA TYR A 107 -3.86 -44.59 -0.02
C TYR A 107 -4.65 -44.26 -1.30
N ASP A 108 -5.57 -43.32 -1.24
CA ASP A 108 -6.34 -42.87 -2.42
C ASP A 108 -5.63 -41.72 -3.18
N GLY A 109 -4.56 -41.17 -2.63
CA GLY A 109 -3.76 -40.09 -3.21
C GLY A 109 -4.29 -38.69 -2.92
N ILE A 110 -5.27 -38.57 -2.05
CA ILE A 110 -5.89 -37.33 -1.62
C ILE A 110 -5.81 -37.22 -0.09
N VAL A 111 -5.63 -36.03 0.40
CA VAL A 111 -5.69 -35.72 1.83
C VAL A 111 -6.84 -34.74 2.09
N GLU A 112 -7.73 -35.12 2.98
CA GLU A 112 -8.96 -34.38 3.30
C GLU A 112 -8.76 -33.35 4.39
N GLY A 113 -7.82 -32.49 4.32
CA GLY A 113 -7.73 -31.52 5.38
C GLY A 113 -6.41 -30.81 5.55
N PHE A 114 -5.83 -30.35 4.47
CA PHE A 114 -4.71 -29.41 4.57
C PHE A 114 -5.16 -28.14 5.27
N ASP A 115 -4.63 -27.89 6.45
CA ASP A 115 -4.83 -26.63 7.16
C ASP A 115 -3.91 -25.55 6.57
N LEU A 116 -4.46 -24.74 5.67
CA LEU A 116 -3.73 -23.68 4.99
C LEU A 116 -3.35 -22.55 5.96
N GLU A 117 -4.08 -22.39 7.07
CA GLU A 117 -3.77 -21.35 8.06
C GLU A 117 -2.55 -21.68 8.92
N LEU A 118 -2.06 -22.94 8.88
CA LEU A 118 -0.91 -23.39 9.67
C LEU A 118 0.33 -22.55 9.42
N ARG A 119 0.51 -22.01 8.21
CA ARG A 119 1.66 -21.18 7.82
C ARG A 119 1.37 -19.68 7.76
N SER A 120 0.13 -19.25 8.02
CA SER A 120 -0.27 -17.85 7.93
C SER A 120 0.53 -16.92 8.85
N GLY A 121 0.84 -17.37 10.06
CA GLY A 121 1.65 -16.61 11.02
C GLY A 121 3.09 -16.41 10.54
N GLU A 122 3.73 -17.50 10.09
CA GLU A 122 5.11 -17.48 9.56
C GLU A 122 5.20 -16.61 8.30
N LEU A 123 4.22 -16.73 7.40
CA LEU A 123 4.15 -15.94 6.16
C LEU A 123 4.11 -14.43 6.44
N ARG A 124 3.44 -14.00 7.52
CA ARG A 124 3.32 -12.59 7.93
C ARG A 124 4.52 -12.07 8.71
N SER A 125 5.16 -12.87 9.54
CA SER A 125 6.16 -12.41 10.52
C SER A 125 7.50 -13.16 10.49
N GLY A 126 7.63 -14.21 9.67
CA GLY A 126 8.84 -15.05 9.62
C GLY A 126 9.03 -15.93 10.86
N ASN A 127 8.14 -15.81 11.83
CA ASN A 127 8.12 -16.62 13.05
C ASN A 127 6.69 -16.68 13.61
N GLU A 128 6.44 -17.59 14.53
CA GLU A 128 5.15 -17.72 15.20
C GLU A 128 4.93 -16.67 16.31
N THR A 129 5.86 -15.73 16.52
CA THR A 129 5.73 -14.74 17.58
C THR A 129 4.72 -13.68 17.21
N THR A 130 3.81 -13.43 18.12
CA THR A 130 2.82 -12.36 18.04
C THR A 130 3.24 -11.13 18.84
N ASP A 131 4.55 -10.88 18.98
CA ASP A 131 5.05 -9.72 19.69
C ASP A 131 4.64 -8.45 18.94
N PRO A 132 3.75 -7.61 19.49
CA PRO A 132 3.30 -6.41 18.82
C PRO A 132 4.40 -5.35 18.64
N ASN A 133 5.55 -5.54 19.30
CA ASN A 133 6.72 -4.67 19.15
C ASN A 133 7.72 -5.20 18.11
N ASP A 134 7.49 -6.38 17.55
CA ASP A 134 8.30 -6.87 16.45
C ASP A 134 8.06 -6.01 15.20
N ILE A 135 9.12 -5.44 14.68
CA ILE A 135 9.05 -4.53 13.54
C ILE A 135 8.51 -5.21 12.25
N ASP A 136 8.60 -6.54 12.21
CA ASP A 136 8.13 -7.36 11.10
C ASP A 136 6.75 -8.00 11.38
N ASN A 137 6.18 -7.78 12.58
CA ASN A 137 4.89 -8.32 12.95
C ASN A 137 3.75 -7.61 12.22
N GLN A 138 3.18 -8.29 11.26
CA GLN A 138 2.00 -7.85 10.51
C GLN A 138 0.75 -8.53 11.12
N SER A 139 -0.06 -7.78 11.88
CA SER A 139 -1.23 -8.35 12.58
C SER A 139 -2.23 -8.97 11.59
N PRO A 140 -2.89 -10.10 11.94
CA PRO A 140 -3.88 -10.74 11.07
C PRO A 140 -5.03 -9.81 10.65
N ASP A 141 -5.44 -8.90 11.51
CA ASP A 141 -6.55 -7.98 11.25
C ASP A 141 -6.22 -6.99 10.12
N ASN A 142 -4.98 -6.51 10.09
CA ASN A 142 -4.53 -5.54 9.10
C ASN A 142 -3.84 -6.19 7.91
N PHE A 143 -3.45 -7.47 8.03
CA PHE A 143 -2.77 -8.24 6.98
C PHE A 143 -3.44 -9.61 6.77
N PRO A 144 -4.71 -9.65 6.35
CA PRO A 144 -5.38 -10.90 6.03
C PRO A 144 -4.72 -11.60 4.84
N ILE A 145 -4.73 -12.94 4.89
CA ILE A 145 -4.23 -13.80 3.82
C ILE A 145 -5.38 -14.58 3.22
N THR A 146 -5.37 -14.73 1.90
CA THR A 146 -6.21 -15.68 1.16
C THR A 146 -5.33 -16.59 0.33
N TYR A 147 -5.79 -17.83 0.11
CA TYR A 147 -5.08 -18.86 -0.61
C TYR A 147 -5.77 -19.17 -1.94
N HIS A 148 -5.00 -19.48 -2.97
CA HIS A 148 -5.49 -19.63 -4.33
C HIS A 148 -4.77 -20.80 -5.05
N LEU A 149 -5.42 -21.36 -6.08
CA LEU A 149 -4.85 -22.46 -6.86
C LEU A 149 -3.95 -22.01 -8.01
N ASN A 150 -3.99 -20.73 -8.34
CA ASN A 150 -3.13 -20.14 -9.35
C ASN A 150 -2.87 -18.66 -9.05
N LEU A 151 -1.84 -18.13 -9.68
CA LEU A 151 -1.39 -16.73 -9.45
C LEU A 151 -2.39 -15.70 -10.02
N ASP A 152 -3.11 -16.04 -11.09
CA ASP A 152 -4.09 -15.12 -11.69
C ASP A 152 -5.26 -14.88 -10.74
N ASP A 153 -5.77 -15.92 -10.07
CA ASP A 153 -6.79 -15.80 -9.03
C ASP A 153 -6.27 -15.05 -7.80
N ALA A 154 -5.00 -15.28 -7.43
CA ALA A 154 -4.38 -14.53 -6.33
C ALA A 154 -4.29 -13.03 -6.64
N ASN A 155 -4.12 -12.64 -7.90
CA ASN A 155 -4.09 -11.25 -8.36
C ASN A 155 -5.49 -10.64 -8.59
N ASP A 156 -6.53 -11.46 -8.75
CA ASP A 156 -7.91 -10.97 -8.92
C ASP A 156 -8.56 -10.68 -7.56
N LEU A 157 -8.77 -9.40 -7.27
CA LEU A 157 -9.41 -8.97 -6.02
C LEU A 157 -10.86 -9.46 -5.85
N ASN A 158 -11.52 -9.90 -6.92
CA ASN A 158 -12.85 -10.48 -6.85
C ASN A 158 -12.83 -11.98 -6.51
N SER A 159 -11.66 -12.64 -6.60
CA SER A 159 -11.50 -14.03 -6.18
C SER A 159 -11.45 -14.11 -4.65
N SER A 160 -12.37 -14.87 -4.06
CA SER A 160 -12.41 -15.14 -2.62
C SER A 160 -11.34 -16.12 -2.15
N GLY A 161 -10.66 -16.81 -3.08
CA GLY A 161 -9.73 -17.87 -2.78
C GLY A 161 -10.38 -19.19 -2.37
N ILE A 162 -9.55 -20.13 -1.97
CA ILE A 162 -9.95 -21.43 -1.45
C ILE A 162 -10.09 -21.39 0.08
N THR A 163 -10.94 -22.24 0.62
CA THR A 163 -11.17 -22.33 2.06
C THR A 163 -10.24 -23.35 2.72
N SER A 164 -9.87 -23.09 3.97
CA SER A 164 -9.20 -24.06 4.85
C SER A 164 -10.25 -24.76 5.73
N PRO A 165 -10.15 -26.09 5.96
CA PRO A 165 -9.17 -27.01 5.37
C PRO A 165 -9.45 -27.28 3.89
N TYR A 166 -8.38 -27.61 3.14
CA TYR A 166 -8.44 -27.85 1.71
C TYR A 166 -8.15 -29.33 1.40
N GLU A 167 -8.98 -29.93 0.56
CA GLU A 167 -8.81 -31.31 0.10
C GLU A 167 -8.02 -31.35 -1.19
N SER A 168 -6.91 -32.07 -1.22
CA SER A 168 -6.07 -32.19 -2.42
C SER A 168 -5.07 -33.33 -2.31
N GLY A 169 -4.55 -33.75 -3.47
CA GLY A 169 -3.25 -34.41 -3.56
C GLY A 169 -2.12 -33.37 -3.50
N ASN A 170 -1.02 -33.65 -4.19
CA ASN A 170 0.07 -32.67 -4.30
C ASN A 170 -0.41 -31.44 -5.08
N ALA A 171 -0.33 -30.26 -4.45
CA ALA A 171 -0.74 -29.00 -5.06
C ALA A 171 0.24 -27.88 -4.72
N THR A 172 0.36 -26.91 -5.61
CA THR A 172 1.01 -25.63 -5.31
C THR A 172 -0.09 -24.64 -4.94
N ILE A 173 0.04 -24.01 -3.78
CA ILE A 173 -0.89 -23.03 -3.28
C ILE A 173 -0.25 -21.65 -3.35
N TYR A 174 -0.97 -20.73 -3.96
CA TYR A 174 -0.59 -19.32 -4.05
C TYR A 174 -1.27 -18.54 -2.94
N TYR A 175 -0.64 -17.48 -2.48
CA TYR A 175 -1.22 -16.61 -1.46
C TYR A 175 -1.46 -15.20 -2.02
N ARG A 176 -2.37 -14.49 -1.38
CA ARG A 176 -2.50 -13.04 -1.45
C ARG A 176 -2.54 -12.51 -0.02
N ILE A 177 -1.54 -11.72 0.37
CA ILE A 177 -1.54 -10.95 1.61
C ILE A 177 -1.95 -9.52 1.31
N GLN A 178 -2.96 -9.03 2.00
CA GLN A 178 -3.50 -7.69 1.83
C GLN A 178 -3.05 -6.78 2.98
N LYS A 179 -2.84 -5.51 2.71
CA LYS A 179 -2.68 -4.49 3.74
C LYS A 179 -3.96 -3.67 3.80
N MET A 180 -4.60 -3.67 4.96
CA MET A 180 -5.88 -3.02 5.20
C MET A 180 -5.70 -1.81 6.12
N THR A 181 -6.61 -0.82 6.03
CA THR A 181 -6.77 0.21 7.05
C THR A 181 -7.46 -0.38 8.29
N ASN A 182 -7.47 0.37 9.40
CA ASN A 182 -8.23 -0.02 10.59
C ASN A 182 -9.75 -0.06 10.35
N GLU A 183 -10.22 0.63 9.32
CA GLU A 183 -11.62 0.62 8.87
C GLU A 183 -11.93 -0.52 7.89
N GLY A 184 -10.93 -1.35 7.54
CA GLY A 184 -11.08 -2.50 6.66
C GLY A 184 -11.01 -2.16 5.17
N GLU A 185 -10.47 -1.02 4.78
CA GLU A 185 -10.24 -0.66 3.38
C GLU A 185 -8.90 -1.20 2.89
N LEU A 186 -8.89 -1.73 1.66
CA LEU A 186 -7.67 -2.23 1.03
C LEU A 186 -6.73 -1.08 0.65
N ILE A 187 -5.49 -1.13 1.13
CA ILE A 187 -4.42 -0.19 0.78
C ILE A 187 -3.59 -0.74 -0.39
N CYS A 188 -3.07 -1.93 -0.24
CA CYS A 188 -2.26 -2.64 -1.24
C CYS A 188 -2.20 -4.13 -0.92
N PHE A 189 -1.67 -4.95 -1.83
CA PHE A 189 -1.50 -6.38 -1.62
C PHE A 189 -0.24 -6.90 -2.30
N LYS A 190 0.17 -8.10 -1.91
CA LYS A 190 1.25 -8.86 -2.52
C LYS A 190 0.81 -10.31 -2.69
N THR A 191 1.23 -10.94 -3.78
CA THR A 191 0.94 -12.34 -4.13
C THR A 191 2.23 -13.12 -4.35
N GLY A 192 2.16 -14.43 -4.24
CA GLY A 192 3.26 -15.37 -4.52
C GLY A 192 2.81 -16.79 -4.52
#